data_ed3aec0a0c3ba013ed62a120f25721bb
#
_entry.id   ed3aec0a0c3ba013ed62a120f25721bb
#
_cell.length_a   1.000
_cell.length_b   1.000
_cell.length_c   1.000
_cell.angle_alpha   90.00
_cell.angle_beta   90.00
_cell.angle_gamma   90.00
#
_symmetry.space_group_name_H-M   'P 1'
#
loop_
_entity.id
_entity.type
_entity.pdbx_description
1 polymer ?
#
loop_
_entity_poly.entity_id
_entity_poly.type
_entity_poly.pdbx_seq_one_letter_code
_entity_poly.pdbx_strand_id
1 'polypeptide(L)'
;MAVYQLENEHIYLEVASHGAELVRLVGKKTKKEYLFDGDPKYWKRHSPILFPFVGGVKNKEYRYNGKTYTMTQHGFARDMEFTLDSQTQDTLWFSIVSNETTMENYPFAFRLEVGYQLKGTEVIVLWNVINTDTKEMYFSIGAHPAFFASMTLEDGPDTDHIHVGDNIEGTFTCYRVTENAMALVDDTIVLPRDLPLTADLFSRDAIVSKDDQASRLALAYPDGQEYVVMQFDEPIFGLWSPKSDAPFVCLEPWHGRCDADDFTGTLQERAYERMLEVGGVFNGVYTIGLPLE
;
A
#
# COMPACT_ATOMS: atom_id res chain seq x y z
N MET A 1 -0.12 -22.19 0.98
CA MET A 1 0.75 -21.00 0.96
C MET A 1 2.18 -21.45 0.78
N ALA A 2 2.82 -21.12 -0.32
CA ALA A 2 4.24 -21.28 -0.56
C ALA A 2 4.96 -19.95 -0.30
N VAL A 3 6.28 -20.00 -0.02
CA VAL A 3 7.12 -18.81 0.15
C VAL A 3 8.28 -18.91 -0.82
N TYR A 4 8.53 -17.84 -1.54
CA TYR A 4 9.58 -17.72 -2.55
C TYR A 4 10.59 -16.66 -2.12
N GLN A 5 11.84 -16.83 -2.51
CA GLN A 5 12.95 -16.02 -2.02
C GLN A 5 13.71 -15.39 -3.19
N LEU A 6 14.15 -14.16 -2.98
CA LEU A 6 15.17 -13.50 -3.78
C LEU A 6 16.27 -12.99 -2.86
N GLU A 7 17.51 -13.01 -3.35
CA GLU A 7 18.61 -12.34 -2.67
C GLU A 7 19.66 -11.83 -3.66
N ASN A 8 20.33 -10.77 -3.27
CA ASN A 8 21.54 -10.27 -3.89
C ASN A 8 22.63 -10.02 -2.83
N GLU A 9 23.65 -9.24 -3.09
CA GLU A 9 24.71 -8.91 -2.13
C GLU A 9 24.21 -8.01 -0.97
N HIS A 10 23.11 -7.27 -1.15
CA HIS A 10 22.60 -6.27 -0.20
C HIS A 10 21.33 -6.73 0.52
N ILE A 11 20.42 -7.38 -0.17
CA ILE A 11 19.05 -7.63 0.27
C ILE A 11 18.74 -9.12 0.20
N TYR A 12 17.99 -9.60 1.20
CA TYR A 12 17.25 -10.85 1.18
C TYR A 12 15.76 -10.54 1.40
N LEU A 13 14.88 -11.14 0.60
CA LEU A 13 13.44 -11.00 0.75
C LEU A 13 12.70 -12.33 0.56
N GLU A 14 11.49 -12.39 1.15
CA GLU A 14 10.55 -13.50 0.99
C GLU A 14 9.18 -12.96 0.55
N VAL A 15 8.57 -13.66 -0.41
CA VAL A 15 7.21 -13.37 -0.92
C VAL A 15 6.35 -14.61 -0.75
N ALA A 16 5.21 -14.45 -0.09
CA ALA A 16 4.21 -15.52 0.05
C ALA A 16 3.32 -15.57 -1.21
N SER A 17 2.97 -16.79 -1.66
CA SER A 17 1.98 -16.96 -2.74
C SER A 17 0.58 -16.47 -2.35
N HIS A 18 0.24 -16.49 -1.07
CA HIS A 18 -0.99 -15.88 -0.57
C HIS A 18 -0.89 -14.35 -0.59
N GLY A 19 -1.71 -13.71 -1.40
CA GLY A 19 -1.68 -12.26 -1.62
C GLY A 19 -0.53 -11.75 -2.49
N ALA A 20 0.36 -12.63 -3.00
CA ALA A 20 1.68 -12.26 -3.53
C ALA A 20 2.39 -11.29 -2.58
N GLU A 21 2.23 -11.48 -1.26
CA GLU A 21 2.61 -10.54 -0.22
C GLU A 21 4.10 -10.63 0.08
N LEU A 22 4.82 -9.52 0.05
CA LEU A 22 6.17 -9.41 0.62
C LEU A 22 6.05 -9.62 2.13
N VAL A 23 6.66 -10.69 2.65
CA VAL A 23 6.51 -11.08 4.07
C VAL A 23 7.80 -10.95 4.87
N ARG A 24 8.92 -10.70 4.20
CA ARG A 24 10.21 -10.48 4.86
C ARG A 24 11.12 -9.61 4.01
N LEU A 25 11.85 -8.71 4.63
CA LEU A 25 12.84 -7.86 3.99
C LEU A 25 14.01 -7.61 4.95
N VAL A 26 15.18 -8.13 4.60
CA VAL A 26 16.39 -8.10 5.42
C VAL A 26 17.52 -7.41 4.68
N GLY A 27 18.17 -6.47 5.36
CA GLY A 27 19.44 -5.91 4.92
C GLY A 27 20.61 -6.81 5.30
N LYS A 28 21.42 -7.22 4.34
CA LYS A 28 22.49 -8.21 4.58
C LYS A 28 23.70 -7.61 5.30
N LYS A 29 24.00 -6.34 5.08
CA LYS A 29 25.09 -5.62 5.75
C LYS A 29 24.71 -5.27 7.20
N THR A 30 23.54 -4.67 7.39
CA THR A 30 23.05 -4.26 8.72
C THR A 30 22.53 -5.44 9.52
N LYS A 31 22.14 -6.55 8.87
CA LYS A 31 21.40 -7.70 9.44
C LYS A 31 20.08 -7.30 10.10
N LYS A 32 19.52 -6.18 9.67
CA LYS A 32 18.26 -5.63 10.18
C LYS A 32 17.08 -6.22 9.38
N GLU A 33 16.04 -6.63 10.10
CA GLU A 33 14.71 -6.86 9.55
C GLU A 33 14.05 -5.49 9.37
N TYR A 34 13.65 -5.15 8.15
CA TYR A 34 13.02 -3.87 7.85
C TYR A 34 11.50 -3.98 7.80
N LEU A 35 10.98 -5.08 7.25
CA LEU A 35 9.54 -5.32 7.18
C LEU A 35 9.01 -5.88 8.49
N PHE A 36 7.85 -5.41 8.94
CA PHE A 36 7.14 -5.93 10.11
C PHE A 36 6.79 -7.41 9.90
N ASP A 37 6.91 -8.20 10.94
CA ASP A 37 6.84 -9.68 10.91
C ASP A 37 5.42 -10.28 10.97
N GLY A 38 4.39 -9.42 10.98
CA GLY A 38 2.99 -9.86 11.02
C GLY A 38 2.55 -10.38 12.39
N ASP A 39 3.16 -9.95 13.50
CA ASP A 39 2.75 -10.34 14.85
C ASP A 39 1.25 -10.06 15.05
N PRO A 40 0.41 -11.10 15.25
CA PRO A 40 -1.03 -10.96 15.38
C PRO A 40 -1.49 -10.17 16.61
N LYS A 41 -0.60 -9.87 17.54
CA LYS A 41 -0.85 -8.94 18.66
C LYS A 41 -1.22 -7.54 18.12
N TYR A 42 -0.60 -7.13 17.00
CA TYR A 42 -0.78 -5.82 16.39
C TYR A 42 -1.54 -5.92 15.06
N TRP A 43 -0.99 -6.65 14.09
CA TRP A 43 -1.56 -6.78 12.75
C TRP A 43 -1.10 -8.06 12.06
N LYS A 44 -2.02 -8.80 11.42
CA LYS A 44 -1.75 -10.14 10.85
C LYS A 44 -1.18 -10.13 9.43
N ARG A 45 -0.72 -8.98 8.94
CA ARG A 45 -0.20 -8.81 7.58
C ARG A 45 1.15 -8.12 7.63
N HIS A 46 1.84 -8.08 6.47
CA HIS A 46 3.17 -7.51 6.31
C HIS A 46 3.17 -6.38 5.28
N SER A 47 2.74 -6.68 4.05
CA SER A 47 2.73 -5.76 2.91
C SER A 47 1.64 -6.16 1.90
N PRO A 48 0.35 -6.14 2.27
CA PRO A 48 -0.71 -6.58 1.39
C PRO A 48 -0.88 -5.66 0.18
N ILE A 49 -1.26 -6.26 -0.95
CA ILE A 49 -1.66 -5.56 -2.17
C ILE A 49 -3.13 -5.25 -2.10
N LEU A 50 -3.49 -4.02 -2.42
CA LEU A 50 -4.83 -3.50 -2.38
C LEU A 50 -5.41 -3.53 -3.79
N PHE A 51 -6.35 -4.44 -4.07
CA PHE A 51 -7.01 -4.59 -5.37
C PHE A 51 -8.31 -5.41 -5.22
N PRO A 52 -9.38 -5.09 -5.95
CA PRO A 52 -9.53 -4.01 -6.93
C PRO A 52 -9.97 -2.67 -6.34
N PHE A 53 -9.93 -2.50 -5.03
CA PHE A 53 -10.28 -1.27 -4.34
C PHE A 53 -9.19 -0.88 -3.34
N VAL A 54 -8.91 0.41 -3.25
CA VAL A 54 -8.10 1.01 -2.18
C VAL A 54 -9.04 1.65 -1.16
N GLY A 55 -8.78 1.40 0.12
CA GLY A 55 -9.63 1.88 1.21
C GLY A 55 -10.97 1.17 1.29
N GLY A 56 -11.88 1.77 2.03
CA GLY A 56 -13.26 1.28 2.18
C GLY A 56 -14.21 1.87 1.13
N VAL A 57 -15.24 1.13 0.79
CA VAL A 57 -16.43 1.63 0.10
C VAL A 57 -17.55 1.88 1.10
N LYS A 58 -18.34 2.91 0.88
CA LYS A 58 -19.40 3.32 1.81
C LYS A 58 -20.39 2.19 2.05
N ASN A 59 -20.65 1.89 3.32
CA ASN A 59 -21.51 0.78 3.75
C ASN A 59 -21.04 -0.61 3.28
N LYS A 60 -19.80 -0.76 2.85
CA LYS A 60 -19.24 -1.97 2.20
C LYS A 60 -19.97 -2.36 0.92
N GLU A 61 -20.57 -1.39 0.23
CA GLU A 61 -21.34 -1.58 -0.99
C GLU A 61 -20.94 -0.54 -2.05
N TYR A 62 -20.97 -0.94 -3.31
CA TYR A 62 -20.83 -0.05 -4.45
C TYR A 62 -21.83 -0.38 -5.55
N ARG A 63 -22.11 0.58 -6.41
CA ARG A 63 -23.10 0.44 -7.49
C ARG A 63 -22.41 0.42 -8.85
N TYR A 64 -22.77 -0.55 -9.68
CA TYR A 64 -22.32 -0.64 -11.05
C TYR A 64 -23.45 -1.18 -11.96
N ASN A 65 -23.74 -0.50 -13.07
CA ASN A 65 -24.79 -0.86 -14.04
C ASN A 65 -26.15 -1.20 -13.39
N GLY A 66 -26.57 -0.38 -12.43
CA GLY A 66 -27.87 -0.52 -11.75
C GLY A 66 -27.93 -1.65 -10.71
N LYS A 67 -26.84 -2.36 -10.46
CA LYS A 67 -26.74 -3.40 -9.43
C LYS A 67 -25.86 -2.92 -8.27
N THR A 68 -26.14 -3.42 -7.09
CA THR A 68 -25.33 -3.24 -5.89
C THR A 68 -24.47 -4.47 -5.66
N TYR A 69 -23.20 -4.25 -5.37
CA TYR A 69 -22.19 -5.27 -5.05
C TYR A 69 -21.59 -4.97 -3.70
N THR A 70 -21.15 -6.00 -3.00
CA THR A 70 -20.43 -5.85 -1.72
C THR A 70 -18.92 -5.88 -1.96
N MET A 71 -18.18 -5.11 -1.17
CA MET A 71 -16.72 -5.12 -1.20
C MET A 71 -16.15 -4.87 0.19
N THR A 72 -15.17 -5.67 0.56
CA THR A 72 -14.38 -5.44 1.77
C THR A 72 -13.40 -4.30 1.58
N GLN A 73 -12.99 -3.67 2.67
CA GLN A 73 -11.90 -2.69 2.64
C GLN A 73 -10.66 -3.27 1.98
N HIS A 74 -10.07 -2.54 1.03
CA HIS A 74 -8.91 -2.91 0.25
C HIS A 74 -9.11 -4.08 -0.73
N GLY A 75 -10.35 -4.41 -1.06
CA GLY A 75 -10.65 -5.47 -2.02
C GLY A 75 -10.31 -6.88 -1.50
N PHE A 76 -10.00 -7.79 -2.42
CA PHE A 76 -9.84 -9.21 -2.13
C PHE A 76 -8.48 -9.81 -2.53
N ALA A 77 -7.67 -9.14 -3.34
CA ALA A 77 -6.44 -9.75 -3.88
C ALA A 77 -5.49 -10.24 -2.78
N ARG A 78 -5.38 -9.50 -1.69
CA ARG A 78 -4.57 -9.86 -0.52
C ARG A 78 -4.99 -11.14 0.19
N ASP A 79 -6.19 -11.67 -0.10
CA ASP A 79 -6.74 -12.90 0.49
C ASP A 79 -6.82 -14.05 -0.54
N MET A 80 -6.23 -13.87 -1.74
CA MET A 80 -6.20 -14.87 -2.80
C MET A 80 -4.85 -15.58 -2.88
N GLU A 81 -4.86 -16.82 -3.35
CA GLU A 81 -3.63 -17.55 -3.66
C GLU A 81 -3.18 -17.22 -5.08
N PHE A 82 -1.99 -16.65 -5.22
CA PHE A 82 -1.37 -16.32 -6.49
C PHE A 82 -0.55 -17.50 -7.01
N THR A 83 -0.49 -17.62 -8.32
CA THR A 83 0.41 -18.56 -9.01
C THR A 83 1.75 -17.87 -9.27
N LEU A 84 2.86 -18.55 -9.00
CA LEU A 84 4.17 -18.11 -9.48
C LEU A 84 4.25 -18.34 -10.98
N ASP A 85 4.36 -17.28 -11.76
CA ASP A 85 4.50 -17.36 -13.22
C ASP A 85 5.95 -17.55 -13.65
N SER A 86 6.87 -16.85 -12.98
CA SER A 86 8.31 -16.97 -13.24
C SER A 86 9.18 -16.56 -12.06
N GLN A 87 10.36 -17.16 -12.01
CA GLN A 87 11.44 -16.80 -11.09
C GLN A 87 12.77 -16.77 -11.85
N THR A 88 13.51 -15.70 -11.71
CA THR A 88 14.89 -15.55 -12.15
C THR A 88 15.82 -15.38 -10.95
N GLN A 89 17.07 -15.02 -11.16
CA GLN A 89 18.01 -14.73 -10.08
C GLN A 89 17.62 -13.47 -9.28
N ASP A 90 16.99 -12.49 -9.93
CA ASP A 90 16.69 -11.17 -9.37
C ASP A 90 15.20 -10.79 -9.42
N THR A 91 14.33 -11.64 -9.96
CA THR A 91 12.92 -11.28 -10.20
C THR A 91 11.98 -12.45 -9.91
N LEU A 92 10.86 -12.14 -9.26
CA LEU A 92 9.68 -13.01 -9.10
C LEU A 92 8.47 -12.37 -9.77
N TRP A 93 7.66 -13.17 -10.46
CA TRP A 93 6.35 -12.75 -10.95
C TRP A 93 5.26 -13.70 -10.50
N PHE A 94 4.17 -13.12 -9.99
CA PHE A 94 2.98 -13.83 -9.55
C PHE A 94 1.77 -13.30 -10.27
N SER A 95 0.73 -14.14 -10.42
CA SER A 95 -0.54 -13.67 -10.95
C SER A 95 -1.76 -14.33 -10.35
N ILE A 96 -2.88 -13.62 -10.43
CA ILE A 96 -4.25 -14.14 -10.26
C ILE A 96 -5.10 -13.72 -11.45
N VAL A 97 -6.14 -14.49 -11.72
CA VAL A 97 -7.18 -14.18 -12.68
C VAL A 97 -8.54 -14.17 -11.99
N SER A 98 -9.49 -13.45 -12.58
CA SER A 98 -10.89 -13.51 -12.15
C SER A 98 -11.41 -14.95 -12.19
N ASN A 99 -12.30 -15.28 -11.28
CA ASN A 99 -12.97 -16.56 -11.17
C ASN A 99 -14.45 -16.35 -10.77
N GLU A 100 -15.23 -17.43 -10.65
CA GLU A 100 -16.64 -17.33 -10.28
C GLU A 100 -16.86 -16.54 -8.98
N THR A 101 -16.04 -16.79 -7.95
CA THR A 101 -16.16 -16.10 -6.66
C THR A 101 -15.83 -14.60 -6.77
N THR A 102 -14.79 -14.20 -7.51
CA THR A 102 -14.48 -12.79 -7.70
C THR A 102 -15.55 -12.08 -8.50
N MET A 103 -16.15 -12.75 -9.50
CA MET A 103 -17.20 -12.19 -10.34
C MET A 103 -18.51 -11.90 -9.59
N GLU A 104 -18.77 -12.56 -8.47
CA GLU A 104 -19.93 -12.27 -7.62
C GLU A 104 -19.88 -10.86 -7.02
N ASN A 105 -18.69 -10.43 -6.60
CA ASN A 105 -18.47 -9.15 -5.91
C ASN A 105 -17.79 -8.10 -6.79
N TYR A 106 -17.16 -8.50 -7.88
CA TYR A 106 -16.45 -7.62 -8.81
C TYR A 106 -16.66 -8.15 -10.24
N PRO A 107 -17.67 -7.63 -10.99
CA PRO A 107 -18.17 -8.25 -12.21
C PRO A 107 -17.31 -7.92 -13.45
N PHE A 108 -15.99 -8.09 -13.32
CA PHE A 108 -15.02 -7.88 -14.41
C PHE A 108 -14.05 -9.05 -14.49
N ALA A 109 -13.78 -9.48 -15.72
CA ALA A 109 -12.70 -10.42 -15.98
C ALA A 109 -11.37 -9.66 -16.03
N PHE A 110 -10.41 -10.12 -15.25
CA PHE A 110 -9.10 -9.48 -15.12
C PHE A 110 -7.98 -10.50 -14.97
N ARG A 111 -6.76 -10.06 -15.23
CA ARG A 111 -5.52 -10.65 -14.75
C ARG A 111 -4.75 -9.57 -13.99
N LEU A 112 -4.37 -9.86 -12.76
CA LEU A 112 -3.44 -9.06 -11.96
C LEU A 112 -2.12 -9.79 -11.87
N GLU A 113 -1.04 -9.12 -12.23
CA GLU A 113 0.32 -9.60 -12.08
C GLU A 113 1.07 -8.72 -11.09
N VAL A 114 1.88 -9.35 -10.24
CA VAL A 114 2.71 -8.69 -9.24
C VAL A 114 4.14 -9.18 -9.39
N GLY A 115 5.05 -8.24 -9.59
CA GLY A 115 6.48 -8.50 -9.74
C GLY A 115 7.30 -7.92 -8.59
N TYR A 116 8.35 -8.63 -8.21
CA TYR A 116 9.38 -8.16 -7.29
C TYR A 116 10.74 -8.30 -7.96
N GLN A 117 11.49 -7.22 -8.06
CA GLN A 117 12.82 -7.22 -8.65
C GLN A 117 13.83 -6.60 -7.70
N LEU A 118 14.98 -7.26 -7.51
CA LEU A 118 16.12 -6.72 -6.75
C LEU A 118 17.09 -5.97 -7.67
N LYS A 119 17.42 -4.73 -7.30
CA LYS A 119 18.42 -3.91 -7.99
C LYS A 119 19.27 -3.12 -6.99
N GLY A 120 20.52 -3.58 -6.77
CA GLY A 120 21.37 -2.97 -5.74
C GLY A 120 20.72 -3.04 -4.37
N THR A 121 20.51 -1.91 -3.72
CA THR A 121 19.85 -1.77 -2.43
C THR A 121 18.35 -1.47 -2.53
N GLU A 122 17.73 -1.76 -3.67
CA GLU A 122 16.32 -1.48 -3.93
C GLU A 122 15.53 -2.75 -4.24
N VAL A 123 14.30 -2.80 -3.75
CA VAL A 123 13.23 -3.71 -4.19
C VAL A 123 12.28 -2.90 -5.07
N ILE A 124 12.18 -3.28 -6.34
CA ILE A 124 11.21 -2.70 -7.28
C ILE A 124 9.98 -3.60 -7.26
N VAL A 125 8.83 -3.03 -6.91
CA VAL A 125 7.54 -3.70 -6.94
C VAL A 125 6.76 -3.24 -8.16
N LEU A 126 6.28 -4.20 -8.93
CA LEU A 126 5.67 -3.99 -10.24
C LEU A 126 4.25 -4.54 -10.25
N TRP A 127 3.31 -3.79 -10.81
CA TRP A 127 1.94 -4.25 -11.03
C TRP A 127 1.55 -4.17 -12.49
N ASN A 128 0.92 -5.22 -12.99
CA ASN A 128 0.20 -5.17 -14.25
C ASN A 128 -1.27 -5.56 -14.01
N VAL A 129 -2.17 -4.63 -14.28
CA VAL A 129 -3.61 -4.91 -14.26
C VAL A 129 -4.09 -4.99 -15.72
N ILE A 130 -4.60 -6.13 -16.11
CA ILE A 130 -5.00 -6.43 -17.48
C ILE A 130 -6.51 -6.64 -17.52
N ASN A 131 -7.20 -5.84 -18.31
CA ASN A 131 -8.63 -6.07 -18.60
C ASN A 131 -8.77 -7.21 -19.61
N THR A 132 -9.21 -8.37 -19.13
CA THR A 132 -9.49 -9.55 -19.97
C THR A 132 -10.98 -9.72 -20.26
N ASP A 133 -11.81 -8.74 -19.85
CA ASP A 133 -13.24 -8.71 -20.11
C ASP A 133 -13.56 -8.25 -21.54
N THR A 134 -14.82 -8.36 -21.93
CA THR A 134 -15.39 -7.85 -23.19
C THR A 134 -15.97 -6.43 -23.04
N LYS A 135 -15.77 -5.78 -21.89
CA LYS A 135 -16.24 -4.43 -21.54
C LYS A 135 -15.17 -3.68 -20.77
N GLU A 136 -15.36 -2.37 -20.63
CA GLU A 136 -14.54 -1.52 -19.77
C GLU A 136 -14.53 -2.06 -18.32
N MET A 137 -13.35 -1.99 -17.69
CA MET A 137 -13.13 -2.40 -16.32
C MET A 137 -12.71 -1.19 -15.49
N TYR A 138 -13.18 -1.13 -14.24
CA TYR A 138 -12.88 -0.04 -13.30
C TYR A 138 -12.24 -0.61 -12.05
N PHE A 139 -11.13 -0.03 -11.60
CA PHE A 139 -10.38 -0.50 -10.43
C PHE A 139 -9.55 0.60 -9.79
N SER A 140 -9.14 0.35 -8.56
CA SER A 140 -8.04 1.04 -7.91
C SER A 140 -7.04 0.02 -7.37
N ILE A 141 -5.77 0.42 -7.21
CA ILE A 141 -4.68 -0.43 -6.75
C ILE A 141 -3.75 0.35 -5.82
N GLY A 142 -3.13 -0.35 -4.89
CA GLY A 142 -2.14 0.22 -3.98
C GLY A 142 -1.37 -0.84 -3.22
N ALA A 143 -0.42 -0.40 -2.42
CA ALA A 143 0.32 -1.22 -1.48
C ALA A 143 0.15 -0.74 -0.04
N HIS A 144 0.45 -1.63 0.91
CA HIS A 144 0.31 -1.36 2.34
C HIS A 144 1.49 -1.96 3.15
N PRO A 145 2.74 -1.72 2.73
CA PRO A 145 3.89 -2.28 3.42
C PRO A 145 4.09 -1.65 4.80
N ALA A 146 4.29 -2.51 5.79
CA ALA A 146 4.57 -2.16 7.17
C ALA A 146 6.06 -2.30 7.47
N PHE A 147 6.69 -1.26 7.95
CA PHE A 147 8.11 -1.27 8.30
C PHE A 147 8.30 -1.09 9.79
N PHE A 148 9.23 -1.84 10.38
CA PHE A 148 9.63 -1.63 11.76
C PHE A 148 10.10 -0.19 11.98
N ALA A 149 9.53 0.46 13.00
CA ALA A 149 9.82 1.82 13.38
C ALA A 149 9.62 2.01 14.88
N SER A 150 10.36 2.95 15.46
CA SER A 150 10.23 3.32 16.87
C SER A 150 9.20 4.44 17.03
N MET A 151 8.14 4.15 17.79
CA MET A 151 7.08 5.09 18.10
C MET A 151 7.08 5.39 19.60
N THR A 152 7.05 6.67 19.99
CA THR A 152 7.14 7.11 21.38
C THR A 152 5.94 7.94 21.80
N LEU A 153 5.78 8.22 23.12
CA LEU A 153 4.67 9.02 23.61
C LEU A 153 4.75 10.48 23.17
N GLU A 154 5.98 11.02 23.11
CA GLU A 154 6.28 12.39 22.72
C GLU A 154 7.48 12.37 21.77
N ASP A 155 7.62 13.39 20.94
CA ASP A 155 8.82 13.57 20.11
C ASP A 155 10.07 13.64 20.99
N GLY A 156 11.11 12.89 20.61
CA GLY A 156 12.32 12.79 21.44
C GLY A 156 13.42 11.94 20.82
N PRO A 157 14.51 11.69 21.57
CA PRO A 157 15.71 11.06 21.04
C PRO A 157 15.55 9.60 20.59
N ASP A 158 14.44 8.97 20.92
CA ASP A 158 14.13 7.58 20.52
C ASP A 158 12.96 7.49 19.53
N THR A 159 12.47 8.64 19.03
CA THR A 159 11.35 8.73 18.09
C THR A 159 11.86 8.67 16.66
N ASP A 160 11.41 7.68 15.88
CA ASP A 160 11.66 7.70 14.44
C ASP A 160 10.73 8.73 13.74
N HIS A 161 11.11 9.15 12.55
CA HIS A 161 10.39 10.16 11.77
C HIS A 161 9.98 9.60 10.41
N ILE A 162 8.88 10.15 9.87
CA ILE A 162 8.52 10.01 8.46
C ILE A 162 8.91 11.30 7.75
N HIS A 163 9.78 11.19 6.76
CA HIS A 163 10.08 12.28 5.82
C HIS A 163 9.14 12.20 4.62
N VAL A 164 8.43 13.29 4.33
CA VAL A 164 7.45 13.39 3.24
C VAL A 164 8.00 14.26 2.12
N GLY A 165 8.41 13.64 1.02
CA GLY A 165 9.06 14.30 -0.13
C GLY A 165 10.57 14.44 0.04
N ASP A 166 11.23 15.05 -0.96
CA ASP A 166 12.67 15.31 -0.94
C ASP A 166 13.05 16.50 -0.05
N ASN A 167 12.16 17.48 0.04
CA ASN A 167 12.30 18.60 0.95
C ASN A 167 11.37 18.42 2.15
N ILE A 168 11.96 18.12 3.31
CA ILE A 168 11.24 17.90 4.56
C ILE A 168 10.87 19.20 5.30
N GLU A 169 11.28 20.35 4.80
CA GLU A 169 10.78 21.65 5.28
C GLU A 169 9.34 21.91 4.81
N GLY A 170 8.55 22.53 5.64
CA GLY A 170 7.17 22.89 5.33
C GLY A 170 6.15 21.82 5.74
N THR A 171 5.03 21.79 5.05
CA THR A 171 3.85 20.99 5.42
C THR A 171 3.24 20.27 4.21
N PHE A 172 2.40 19.28 4.48
CA PHE A 172 1.53 18.65 3.51
C PHE A 172 0.09 18.55 4.03
N THR A 173 -0.87 18.31 3.15
CA THR A 173 -2.30 18.27 3.50
C THR A 173 -2.88 16.88 3.36
N CYS A 174 -3.76 16.51 4.30
CA CYS A 174 -4.39 15.19 4.35
C CYS A 174 -5.90 15.32 4.55
N TYR A 175 -6.62 14.29 4.14
CA TYR A 175 -7.98 14.04 4.59
C TYR A 175 -7.98 13.50 6.01
N ARG A 176 -8.99 13.84 6.78
CA ARG A 176 -9.34 13.04 7.96
C ARG A 176 -10.12 11.81 7.50
N VAL A 177 -9.91 10.73 8.22
CA VAL A 177 -10.62 9.46 8.00
C VAL A 177 -11.57 9.22 9.16
N THR A 178 -12.78 8.75 8.88
CA THR A 178 -13.77 8.36 9.90
C THR A 178 -13.43 6.98 10.48
N GLU A 179 -14.06 6.63 11.61
CA GLU A 179 -14.00 5.27 12.20
C GLU A 179 -14.45 4.16 11.22
N ASN A 180 -15.20 4.50 10.18
CA ASN A 180 -15.61 3.58 9.11
C ASN A 180 -14.64 3.56 7.93
N ALA A 181 -13.45 4.14 8.06
CA ALA A 181 -12.43 4.28 7.02
C ALA A 181 -12.94 5.02 5.76
N MET A 182 -13.75 6.06 5.97
CA MET A 182 -14.21 6.99 4.91
C MET A 182 -13.48 8.31 5.03
N ALA A 183 -13.11 8.94 3.89
CA ALA A 183 -12.49 10.25 3.90
C ALA A 183 -13.51 11.35 4.23
N LEU A 184 -13.18 12.23 5.18
CA LEU A 184 -13.95 13.44 5.44
C LEU A 184 -13.51 14.53 4.46
N VAL A 185 -14.39 14.92 3.56
CA VAL A 185 -14.06 15.86 2.47
C VAL A 185 -13.84 17.28 3.01
N ASP A 186 -14.62 17.69 3.99
CA ASP A 186 -14.61 19.05 4.55
C ASP A 186 -13.59 19.26 5.69
N ASP A 187 -12.96 18.18 6.18
CA ASP A 187 -11.98 18.26 7.26
C ASP A 187 -10.57 17.92 6.77
N THR A 188 -9.80 18.96 6.52
CA THR A 188 -8.40 18.86 6.08
C THR A 188 -7.47 19.08 7.26
N ILE A 189 -6.54 18.16 7.48
CA ILE A 189 -5.43 18.35 8.40
C ILE A 189 -4.17 18.80 7.64
N VAL A 190 -3.33 19.56 8.34
CA VAL A 190 -2.02 20.00 7.83
C VAL A 190 -0.97 19.45 8.77
N LEU A 191 -0.01 18.70 8.24
CA LEU A 191 1.05 18.06 8.99
C LEU A 191 2.43 18.53 8.50
N PRO A 192 3.46 18.53 9.35
CA PRO A 192 4.83 18.81 8.92
C PRO A 192 5.33 17.69 8.00
N ARG A 193 6.27 18.03 7.10
CA ARG A 193 6.93 17.04 6.22
C ARG A 193 7.99 16.21 6.94
N ASP A 194 8.57 16.73 7.99
CA ASP A 194 9.35 15.99 8.98
C ASP A 194 8.41 15.64 10.14
N LEU A 195 7.85 14.42 10.10
CA LEU A 195 6.74 13.98 10.92
C LEU A 195 7.20 12.97 11.97
N PRO A 196 7.32 13.37 13.26
CA PRO A 196 7.70 12.43 14.31
C PRO A 196 6.62 11.37 14.54
N LEU A 197 7.04 10.12 14.73
CA LEU A 197 6.17 8.98 15.01
C LEU A 197 5.75 8.98 16.49
N THR A 198 4.81 9.85 16.83
CA THR A 198 4.27 9.93 18.18
C THR A 198 3.03 9.05 18.36
N ALA A 199 2.79 8.62 19.60
CA ALA A 199 1.74 7.67 19.96
C ALA A 199 0.31 8.10 19.58
N ASP A 200 0.06 9.40 19.49
CA ASP A 200 -1.25 9.98 19.15
C ASP A 200 -1.42 10.26 17.65
N LEU A 201 -0.36 10.13 16.85
CA LEU A 201 -0.36 10.43 15.42
C LEU A 201 -1.50 9.70 14.68
N PHE A 202 -1.71 8.43 15.00
CA PHE A 202 -2.74 7.58 14.39
C PHE A 202 -3.98 7.38 15.29
N SER A 203 -4.17 8.23 16.30
CA SER A 203 -5.30 8.11 17.25
C SER A 203 -6.68 8.20 16.59
N ARG A 204 -6.77 8.73 15.37
CA ARG A 204 -7.98 8.89 14.56
C ARG A 204 -7.99 8.04 13.29
N ASP A 205 -7.22 6.92 13.26
CA ASP A 205 -7.04 6.08 12.08
C ASP A 205 -5.96 6.61 11.10
N ALA A 206 -5.98 6.13 9.84
CA ALA A 206 -4.99 6.45 8.82
C ALA A 206 -4.94 7.94 8.46
N ILE A 207 -3.75 8.41 8.11
CA ILE A 207 -3.52 9.70 7.46
C ILE A 207 -3.51 9.44 5.96
N VAL A 208 -4.43 10.05 5.22
CA VAL A 208 -4.54 9.91 3.76
C VAL A 208 -4.19 11.25 3.13
N SER A 209 -3.11 11.29 2.35
CA SER A 209 -2.68 12.54 1.69
C SER A 209 -3.74 13.04 0.72
N LYS A 210 -3.75 14.36 0.48
CA LYS A 210 -4.39 14.93 -0.70
C LYS A 210 -3.49 14.75 -1.92
N ASP A 211 -4.00 15.11 -3.07
CA ASP A 211 -3.38 14.90 -4.38
C ASP A 211 -1.96 15.47 -4.48
N ASP A 212 -1.06 14.69 -5.07
CA ASP A 212 0.28 15.12 -5.49
C ASP A 212 1.10 15.83 -4.41
N GLN A 213 0.96 15.40 -3.15
CA GLN A 213 1.71 15.99 -2.04
C GLN A 213 3.16 15.54 -2.00
N ALA A 214 3.45 14.32 -2.42
CA ALA A 214 4.79 13.76 -2.52
C ALA A 214 4.81 12.51 -3.42
N SER A 215 5.97 12.24 -4.02
CA SER A 215 6.30 10.99 -4.74
C SER A 215 7.35 10.15 -3.98
N ARG A 216 7.65 10.55 -2.75
CA ARG A 216 8.66 9.92 -1.89
C ARG A 216 8.24 10.00 -0.43
N LEU A 217 8.45 8.89 0.28
CA LEU A 217 8.37 8.78 1.73
C LEU A 217 9.65 8.13 2.24
N ALA A 218 10.12 8.52 3.43
CA ALA A 218 11.20 7.79 4.06
C ALA A 218 10.95 7.60 5.56
N LEU A 219 11.53 6.54 6.14
CA LEU A 219 11.69 6.40 7.58
C LEU A 219 13.11 6.80 7.96
N ALA A 220 13.21 7.65 8.94
CA ALA A 220 14.47 8.15 9.45
C ALA A 220 14.59 7.90 10.95
N TYR A 221 15.82 7.65 11.40
CA TYR A 221 16.17 7.66 12.81
C TYR A 221 16.07 9.08 13.39
N PRO A 222 16.09 9.24 14.74
CA PRO A 222 16.02 10.56 15.38
C PRO A 222 17.13 11.54 14.97
N ASP A 223 18.26 11.04 14.48
CA ASP A 223 19.36 11.85 13.94
C ASP A 223 19.17 12.30 12.49
N GLY A 224 18.04 11.94 11.87
CA GLY A 224 17.68 12.26 10.49
C GLY A 224 18.25 11.29 9.45
N GLN A 225 19.01 10.25 9.84
CA GLN A 225 19.51 9.26 8.91
C GLN A 225 18.38 8.35 8.42
N GLU A 226 18.07 8.40 7.13
CA GLU A 226 17.06 7.56 6.51
C GLU A 226 17.51 6.10 6.41
N TYR A 227 16.60 5.17 6.71
CA TYR A 227 16.87 3.73 6.66
C TYR A 227 15.91 2.93 5.78
N VAL A 228 14.74 3.49 5.45
CA VAL A 228 13.82 3.01 4.40
C VAL A 228 13.44 4.20 3.55
N VAL A 229 13.50 4.06 2.24
CA VAL A 229 13.07 5.08 1.29
C VAL A 229 12.11 4.45 0.30
N MET A 230 10.91 4.98 0.19
CA MET A 230 9.94 4.58 -0.79
C MET A 230 9.80 5.67 -1.85
N GLN A 231 9.84 5.29 -3.13
CA GLN A 231 9.57 6.18 -4.27
C GLN A 231 8.41 5.59 -5.09
N PHE A 232 7.53 6.45 -5.57
CA PHE A 232 6.29 6.06 -6.24
C PHE A 232 5.75 7.18 -7.12
N ASP A 233 4.90 6.82 -8.08
CA ASP A 233 4.21 7.77 -8.98
C ASP A 233 2.70 7.87 -8.66
N GLU A 234 2.27 7.26 -7.56
CA GLU A 234 0.91 7.27 -7.10
C GLU A 234 0.50 8.67 -6.61
N PRO A 235 -0.72 9.14 -6.96
CA PRO A 235 -1.17 10.50 -6.60
C PRO A 235 -1.47 10.67 -5.11
N ILE A 236 -1.65 9.57 -4.39
CA ILE A 236 -2.03 9.54 -2.97
C ILE A 236 -1.13 8.57 -2.21
N PHE A 237 -0.83 8.90 -0.98
CA PHE A 237 -0.25 7.96 -0.03
C PHE A 237 -1.05 7.90 1.27
N GLY A 238 -1.01 6.75 1.92
CA GLY A 238 -1.51 6.53 3.27
C GLY A 238 -0.36 6.35 4.25
N LEU A 239 -0.58 6.76 5.50
CA LEU A 239 0.28 6.47 6.65
C LEU A 239 -0.60 5.87 7.74
N TRP A 240 -0.17 4.76 8.33
CA TRP A 240 -0.99 4.09 9.34
C TRP A 240 -0.17 3.23 10.32
N SER A 241 -0.66 3.18 11.55
CA SER A 241 -0.29 2.19 12.55
C SER A 241 -1.49 1.89 13.44
N PRO A 242 -1.70 0.64 13.88
CA PRO A 242 -2.95 0.26 14.56
C PRO A 242 -3.06 0.75 16.00
N LYS A 243 -1.93 1.00 16.65
CA LYS A 243 -1.85 1.32 18.08
C LYS A 243 -0.59 2.11 18.38
N SER A 244 -0.65 2.87 19.47
CA SER A 244 0.48 3.67 19.96
C SER A 244 1.71 2.86 20.41
N ASP A 245 1.57 1.54 20.66
CA ASP A 245 2.65 0.64 21.04
C ASP A 245 3.05 -0.34 19.94
N ALA A 246 2.54 -0.17 18.74
CA ALA A 246 2.92 -1.00 17.60
C ALA A 246 4.35 -0.65 17.15
N PRO A 247 5.21 -1.65 16.92
CA PRO A 247 6.62 -1.42 16.56
C PRO A 247 6.80 -1.17 15.05
N PHE A 248 5.81 -0.64 14.36
CA PHE A 248 5.83 -0.42 12.92
C PHE A 248 4.92 0.72 12.47
N VAL A 249 5.18 1.21 11.28
CA VAL A 249 4.31 2.11 10.53
C VAL A 249 4.18 1.64 9.09
N CYS A 250 3.01 1.82 8.49
CA CYS A 250 2.78 1.58 7.07
C CYS A 250 3.04 2.84 6.26
N LEU A 251 3.77 2.68 5.15
CA LEU A 251 3.95 3.69 4.11
C LEU A 251 3.25 3.17 2.84
N GLU A 252 2.19 3.83 2.40
CA GLU A 252 1.22 3.22 1.50
C GLU A 252 1.05 4.02 0.21
N PRO A 253 1.70 3.64 -0.91
CA PRO A 253 1.48 4.28 -2.21
C PRO A 253 0.16 3.79 -2.83
N TRP A 254 -0.73 4.74 -3.25
CA TRP A 254 -2.08 4.45 -3.69
C TRP A 254 -2.47 5.09 -5.01
N HIS A 255 -2.92 4.28 -5.97
CA HIS A 255 -3.76 4.68 -7.11
C HIS A 255 -5.23 4.49 -6.74
N GLY A 256 -5.71 5.24 -5.79
CA GLY A 256 -7.07 5.16 -5.28
C GLY A 256 -7.15 5.67 -3.84
N ARG A 257 -8.35 5.77 -3.32
CA ARG A 257 -8.60 6.05 -1.90
C ARG A 257 -9.96 5.50 -1.46
N CYS A 258 -10.21 5.52 -0.15
CA CYS A 258 -11.55 5.27 0.38
C CYS A 258 -12.58 6.26 -0.19
N ASP A 259 -13.85 5.88 -0.19
CA ASP A 259 -14.93 6.80 -0.54
C ASP A 259 -14.93 8.02 0.39
N ALA A 260 -15.43 9.14 -0.12
CA ALA A 260 -15.81 10.24 0.74
C ALA A 260 -17.03 9.87 1.59
N ASP A 261 -17.14 10.43 2.79
CA ASP A 261 -18.25 10.13 3.70
C ASP A 261 -19.62 10.56 3.14
N ASP A 262 -19.65 11.56 2.27
CA ASP A 262 -20.81 12.04 1.54
C ASP A 262 -21.04 11.37 0.18
N PHE A 263 -20.13 10.47 -0.27
CA PHE A 263 -20.21 9.84 -1.58
C PHE A 263 -21.50 9.02 -1.76
N THR A 264 -22.17 9.26 -2.88
CA THR A 264 -23.41 8.57 -3.29
C THR A 264 -23.39 8.11 -4.75
N GLY A 265 -22.24 8.21 -5.42
CA GLY A 265 -22.03 7.88 -6.82
C GLY A 265 -22.00 6.39 -7.13
N THR A 266 -21.64 6.08 -8.36
CA THR A 266 -21.42 4.72 -8.89
C THR A 266 -19.92 4.39 -8.85
N LEU A 267 -19.54 3.15 -9.19
CA LEU A 267 -18.14 2.73 -9.29
C LEU A 267 -17.33 3.67 -10.20
N GLN A 268 -17.89 4.06 -11.33
CA GLN A 268 -17.24 4.93 -12.32
C GLN A 268 -16.99 6.36 -11.79
N GLU A 269 -17.78 6.80 -10.80
CA GLU A 269 -17.72 8.14 -10.22
C GLU A 269 -16.86 8.22 -8.95
N ARG A 270 -16.29 7.09 -8.50
CA ARG A 270 -15.37 7.09 -7.36
C ARG A 270 -14.12 7.90 -7.68
N ALA A 271 -13.65 8.63 -6.69
CA ALA A 271 -12.40 9.38 -6.83
C ALA A 271 -11.22 8.44 -7.06
N TYR A 272 -10.36 8.77 -8.05
CA TYR A 272 -9.17 8.00 -8.45
C TYR A 272 -9.45 6.58 -8.96
N GLU A 273 -10.70 6.26 -9.28
CA GLU A 273 -11.00 5.00 -9.94
C GLU A 273 -10.44 5.04 -11.36
N ARG A 274 -9.70 4.00 -11.73
CA ARG A 274 -9.10 3.87 -13.07
C ARG A 274 -10.02 3.07 -13.98
N MET A 275 -10.08 3.48 -15.25
CA MET A 275 -10.76 2.74 -16.30
C MET A 275 -9.74 2.11 -17.25
N LEU A 276 -9.95 0.83 -17.60
CA LEU A 276 -9.26 0.15 -18.67
C LEU A 276 -10.26 -0.30 -19.75
N GLU A 277 -9.98 0.08 -20.97
CA GLU A 277 -10.69 -0.46 -22.12
C GLU A 277 -10.45 -1.96 -22.29
N VAL A 278 -11.23 -2.61 -23.14
CA VAL A 278 -11.07 -4.03 -23.48
C VAL A 278 -9.66 -4.31 -23.96
N GLY A 279 -8.98 -5.25 -23.31
CA GLY A 279 -7.59 -5.59 -23.60
C GLY A 279 -6.58 -4.54 -23.11
N GLY A 280 -7.02 -3.49 -22.40
CA GLY A 280 -6.15 -2.46 -21.82
C GLY A 280 -5.28 -3.03 -20.70
N VAL A 281 -4.10 -2.44 -20.52
CA VAL A 281 -3.13 -2.79 -19.49
C VAL A 281 -2.73 -1.53 -18.72
N PHE A 282 -2.78 -1.60 -17.41
CA PHE A 282 -2.18 -0.61 -16.50
C PHE A 282 -0.89 -1.19 -15.94
N ASN A 283 0.17 -0.38 -15.93
CA ASN A 283 1.44 -0.71 -15.29
C ASN A 283 1.66 0.28 -14.15
N GLY A 284 1.90 -0.23 -12.95
CA GLY A 284 2.27 0.56 -11.78
C GLY A 284 3.62 0.10 -11.24
N VAL A 285 4.34 0.99 -10.56
CA VAL A 285 5.64 0.70 -9.97
C VAL A 285 5.88 1.56 -8.74
N TYR A 286 6.40 0.94 -7.68
CA TYR A 286 7.03 1.67 -6.59
C TYR A 286 8.32 0.96 -6.17
N THR A 287 9.19 1.66 -5.45
CA THR A 287 10.46 1.10 -4.97
C THR A 287 10.55 1.18 -3.45
N ILE A 288 11.23 0.22 -2.85
CA ILE A 288 11.65 0.23 -1.45
C ILE A 288 13.16 0.19 -1.44
N GLY A 289 13.80 1.30 -1.09
CA GLY A 289 15.24 1.44 -0.96
C GLY A 289 15.71 1.28 0.48
N LEU A 290 16.84 0.60 0.65
CA LEU A 290 17.54 0.42 1.94
C LEU A 290 18.90 1.13 1.88
N PRO A 291 18.98 2.44 2.11
CA PRO A 291 20.20 3.24 1.85
C PRO A 291 21.39 2.90 2.74
N LEU A 292 21.20 2.12 3.81
CA LEU A 292 22.27 1.70 4.72
C LEU A 292 22.91 0.36 4.34
N GLU A 293 22.41 -0.30 3.29
CA GLU A 293 22.88 -1.61 2.80
C GLU A 293 24.03 -1.55 1.77
#